data_05f4b5246a3d026565181b7abbf25ae1
#
_entry.id   05f4b5246a3d026565181b7abbf25ae1
#
_cell.length_a   1.000
_cell.length_b   1.000
_cell.length_c   1.000
_cell.angle_alpha   90.00
_cell.angle_beta   90.00
_cell.angle_gamma   90.00
#
_symmetry.space_group_name_H-M   'P 1'
#
loop_
_entity.id
_entity.type
_entity.pdbx_description
1 polymer ?
#
loop_
_entity_poly.entity_id
_entity_poly.type
_entity_poly.pdbx_seq_one_letter_code
_entity_poly.pdbx_strand_id
1 'polypeptide(L)'
;MVVVLAITLGAVAANKRLDLVQVVGESVENFRAEPNGAKLGTLMQGTEIEQIGAEGKWVRFRVEGWIWGPSLEGYVDEEERGNTPSSTEPISPLLGAMPRLKKLVNDKYGVFYGADLDEDLQRLRLRMRVRDLEDEALPLRLQTIQRGVHELLEGVVEFQVLRIETNRPDGSGEVGVYVAETAVDDLVRYPADEKDWRTHMRFSKDGGETWEGGE
;
A
#
# COMPACT_ATOMS: atom_id res chain seq x y z
N MET A 1 -43.43 33.01 -23.63
CA MET A 1 -43.13 31.59 -23.39
C MET A 1 -41.65 31.50 -23.07
N VAL A 2 -41.29 31.45 -21.78
CA VAL A 2 -39.91 31.40 -21.29
C VAL A 2 -39.59 29.95 -21.01
N VAL A 3 -38.62 29.38 -21.73
CA VAL A 3 -38.11 28.02 -21.49
C VAL A 3 -36.97 28.14 -20.48
N VAL A 4 -37.17 27.64 -19.26
CA VAL A 4 -36.13 27.50 -18.22
C VAL A 4 -35.44 26.20 -18.47
N LEU A 5 -34.17 26.27 -18.91
CA LEU A 5 -33.28 25.11 -19.05
C LEU A 5 -32.67 24.80 -17.68
N ALA A 6 -33.14 23.78 -17.01
CA ALA A 6 -32.56 23.28 -15.78
C ALA A 6 -31.29 22.46 -16.10
N ILE A 7 -30.12 23.02 -15.81
CA ILE A 7 -28.84 22.29 -15.88
C ILE A 7 -28.70 21.51 -14.56
N THR A 8 -28.94 20.20 -14.59
CA THR A 8 -28.60 19.30 -13.51
C THR A 8 -27.07 19.08 -13.50
N LEU A 9 -26.38 19.74 -12.58
CA LEU A 9 -25.00 19.39 -12.25
C LEU A 9 -25.03 18.01 -11.58
N GLY A 10 -24.66 16.97 -12.34
CA GLY A 10 -24.37 15.67 -11.77
C GLY A 10 -23.07 15.78 -10.94
N ALA A 11 -23.21 15.72 -9.64
CA ALA A 11 -22.07 15.55 -8.75
C ALA A 11 -21.43 14.18 -9.04
N VAL A 12 -20.30 14.17 -9.74
CA VAL A 12 -19.41 13.02 -9.80
C VAL A 12 -18.77 12.94 -8.43
N ALA A 13 -19.32 12.05 -7.57
CA ALA A 13 -18.68 11.68 -6.34
C ALA A 13 -17.35 11.01 -6.71
N ALA A 14 -16.24 11.71 -6.50
CA ALA A 14 -14.92 11.15 -6.57
C ALA A 14 -14.87 10.02 -5.53
N ASN A 15 -14.83 8.78 -5.99
CA ASN A 15 -14.70 7.60 -5.16
C ASN A 15 -13.30 7.63 -4.52
N LYS A 16 -13.19 8.19 -3.32
CA LYS A 16 -11.96 8.23 -2.54
C LYS A 16 -11.59 6.77 -2.22
N ARG A 17 -10.57 6.25 -2.85
CA ARG A 17 -9.98 4.95 -2.54
C ARG A 17 -9.32 5.06 -1.16
N LEU A 18 -10.02 4.64 -0.14
CA LEU A 18 -9.45 4.34 1.16
C LEU A 18 -8.99 2.87 1.08
N ASP A 19 -7.71 2.65 0.87
CA ASP A 19 -7.09 1.33 1.01
C ASP A 19 -7.01 1.02 2.52
N LEU A 20 -8.17 0.74 3.13
CA LEU A 20 -8.26 0.38 4.55
C LEU A 20 -7.96 -1.11 4.69
N VAL A 21 -6.91 -1.45 5.43
CA VAL A 21 -6.71 -2.82 5.88
C VAL A 21 -7.65 -3.10 7.04
N GLN A 22 -8.44 -4.14 6.91
CA GLN A 22 -9.35 -4.64 7.94
C GLN A 22 -9.02 -6.08 8.28
N VAL A 23 -9.43 -6.52 9.47
CA VAL A 23 -9.23 -7.90 9.93
C VAL A 23 -10.58 -8.57 10.10
N VAL A 24 -10.71 -9.79 9.57
CA VAL A 24 -11.91 -10.60 9.76
C VAL A 24 -12.06 -10.95 11.24
N GLY A 25 -13.10 -10.42 11.88
CA GLY A 25 -13.36 -10.59 13.31
C GLY A 25 -14.09 -11.89 13.67
N GLU A 26 -14.95 -12.39 12.77
CA GLU A 26 -15.70 -13.62 12.95
C GLU A 26 -14.81 -14.84 12.72
N SER A 27 -15.15 -15.96 13.36
CA SER A 27 -14.38 -17.20 13.22
C SER A 27 -14.28 -17.68 11.77
N VAL A 28 -15.33 -17.48 11.00
CA VAL A 28 -15.43 -17.75 9.56
C VAL A 28 -16.36 -16.73 8.93
N GLU A 29 -15.92 -16.04 7.88
CA GLU A 29 -16.76 -15.13 7.09
C GLU A 29 -16.82 -15.58 5.63
N ASN A 30 -18.01 -15.51 5.02
CA ASN A 30 -18.19 -15.89 3.63
C ASN A 30 -17.97 -14.66 2.72
N PHE A 31 -17.12 -14.81 1.71
CA PHE A 31 -17.05 -13.79 0.67
C PHE A 31 -17.78 -14.23 -0.61
N ARG A 32 -18.29 -13.24 -1.34
CA ARG A 32 -19.21 -13.43 -2.45
C ARG A 32 -18.77 -12.63 -3.66
N ALA A 33 -19.29 -13.01 -4.85
CA ALA A 33 -19.01 -12.32 -6.10
C ALA A 33 -19.56 -10.88 -6.11
N GLU A 34 -20.70 -10.67 -5.46
CA GLU A 34 -21.41 -9.39 -5.32
C GLU A 34 -22.28 -9.41 -4.05
N PRO A 35 -22.79 -8.28 -3.57
CA PRO A 35 -23.73 -8.23 -2.46
C PRO A 35 -24.87 -9.21 -2.65
N ASN A 36 -25.09 -10.11 -1.68
CA ASN A 36 -26.05 -11.21 -1.71
C ASN A 36 -25.89 -12.24 -2.87
N GLY A 37 -24.81 -12.16 -3.63
CA GLY A 37 -24.52 -13.05 -4.76
C GLY A 37 -23.95 -14.41 -4.36
N ALA A 38 -23.44 -15.13 -5.35
CA ALA A 38 -22.85 -16.46 -5.17
C ALA A 38 -21.66 -16.43 -4.20
N LYS A 39 -21.60 -17.42 -3.31
CA LYS A 39 -20.44 -17.63 -2.43
C LYS A 39 -19.24 -18.05 -3.27
N LEU A 40 -18.12 -17.35 -3.13
CA LEU A 40 -16.84 -17.69 -3.76
C LEU A 40 -15.92 -18.47 -2.82
N GLY A 41 -16.04 -18.23 -1.51
CA GLY A 41 -15.17 -18.88 -0.53
C GLY A 41 -15.44 -18.40 0.89
N THR A 42 -14.47 -18.68 1.77
CA THR A 42 -14.49 -18.29 3.17
C THR A 42 -13.17 -17.67 3.58
N LEU A 43 -13.26 -16.67 4.46
CA LEU A 43 -12.12 -16.07 5.16
C LEU A 43 -12.16 -16.53 6.62
N MET A 44 -11.01 -16.84 7.16
CA MET A 44 -10.86 -17.21 8.57
C MET A 44 -10.66 -15.95 9.43
N GLN A 45 -10.99 -16.06 10.71
CA GLN A 45 -10.68 -15.03 11.69
C GLN A 45 -9.19 -14.64 11.64
N GLY A 46 -8.90 -13.36 11.71
CA GLY A 46 -7.53 -12.85 11.61
C GLY A 46 -7.03 -12.64 10.18
N THR A 47 -7.81 -13.02 9.14
CA THR A 47 -7.44 -12.71 7.76
C THR A 47 -7.45 -11.21 7.56
N GLU A 48 -6.32 -10.64 7.14
CA GLU A 48 -6.21 -9.24 6.75
C GLU A 48 -6.71 -9.06 5.31
N ILE A 49 -7.57 -8.08 5.10
CA ILE A 49 -8.13 -7.72 3.80
C ILE A 49 -7.89 -6.24 3.53
N GLU A 50 -7.62 -5.89 2.30
CA GLU A 50 -7.55 -4.50 1.83
C GLU A 50 -8.94 -4.08 1.35
N GLN A 51 -9.57 -3.13 2.02
CA GLN A 51 -10.83 -2.57 1.55
C GLN A 51 -10.59 -1.69 0.33
N ILE A 52 -11.23 -2.04 -0.79
CA ILE A 52 -11.14 -1.29 -2.06
C ILE A 52 -12.46 -0.60 -2.44
N GLY A 53 -13.51 -0.76 -1.63
CA GLY A 53 -14.80 -0.11 -1.81
C GLY A 53 -15.83 -0.61 -0.83
N ALA A 54 -17.00 0.04 -0.79
CA ALA A 54 -18.14 -0.36 0.02
C ALA A 54 -19.46 -0.08 -0.70
N GLU A 55 -20.48 -0.92 -0.41
CA GLU A 55 -21.86 -0.76 -0.86
C GLU A 55 -22.81 -1.14 0.28
N GLY A 56 -23.43 -0.15 0.90
CA GLY A 56 -24.24 -0.34 2.11
C GLY A 56 -23.39 -0.94 3.25
N LYS A 57 -23.72 -2.16 3.67
CA LYS A 57 -22.98 -2.91 4.69
C LYS A 57 -21.95 -3.89 4.09
N TRP A 58 -21.81 -3.93 2.78
CA TRP A 58 -20.89 -4.81 2.08
C TRP A 58 -19.57 -4.11 1.81
N VAL A 59 -18.46 -4.79 2.11
CA VAL A 59 -17.11 -4.33 1.83
C VAL A 59 -16.58 -5.07 0.60
N ARG A 60 -16.16 -4.32 -0.41
CA ARG A 60 -15.38 -4.85 -1.51
C ARG A 60 -13.92 -4.85 -1.12
N PHE A 61 -13.25 -5.98 -1.25
CA PHE A 61 -11.90 -6.15 -0.72
C PHE A 61 -10.97 -6.88 -1.68
N ARG A 62 -9.69 -6.83 -1.37
CA ARG A 62 -8.62 -7.67 -1.92
C ARG A 62 -7.96 -8.42 -0.77
N VAL A 63 -7.53 -9.64 -1.01
CA VAL A 63 -6.73 -10.47 -0.10
C VAL A 63 -5.52 -11.00 -0.86
N GLU A 64 -4.37 -11.00 -0.20
CA GLU A 64 -3.15 -11.64 -0.72
C GLU A 64 -2.94 -12.97 0.00
N GLY A 65 -2.64 -14.01 -0.74
CA GLY A 65 -2.39 -15.34 -0.19
C GLY A 65 -1.69 -16.26 -1.18
N TRP A 66 -1.43 -17.47 -0.71
CA TRP A 66 -0.83 -18.53 -1.52
C TRP A 66 -1.87 -19.58 -1.85
N ILE A 67 -1.86 -20.05 -3.08
CA ILE A 67 -2.64 -21.20 -3.51
C ILE A 67 -1.68 -22.25 -4.09
N TRP A 68 -2.04 -23.51 -3.91
CA TRP A 68 -1.30 -24.61 -4.52
C TRP A 68 -1.40 -24.54 -6.04
N GLY A 69 -0.27 -24.24 -6.70
CA GLY A 69 -0.23 -23.99 -8.15
C GLY A 69 -0.90 -25.06 -8.98
N PRO A 70 -0.63 -26.39 -8.75
CA PRO A 70 -1.28 -27.46 -9.50
C PRO A 70 -2.80 -27.52 -9.42
N SER A 71 -3.44 -26.80 -8.49
CA SER A 71 -4.92 -26.69 -8.45
C SER A 71 -5.47 -25.59 -9.35
N LEU A 72 -4.60 -24.83 -10.02
CA LEU A 72 -5.02 -23.81 -10.99
C LEU A 72 -5.11 -24.41 -12.39
N GLU A 73 -6.19 -24.13 -13.09
CA GLU A 73 -6.32 -24.50 -14.50
C GLU A 73 -5.24 -23.76 -15.33
N GLY A 74 -4.48 -24.53 -16.13
CA GLY A 74 -3.40 -23.97 -16.93
C GLY A 74 -2.10 -23.67 -16.17
N TYR A 75 -2.00 -24.08 -14.89
CA TYR A 75 -0.74 -23.97 -14.17
C TYR A 75 0.38 -24.76 -14.85
N VAL A 76 1.51 -24.12 -15.03
CA VAL A 76 2.74 -24.75 -15.53
C VAL A 76 3.82 -24.53 -14.48
N ASP A 77 4.45 -25.60 -14.00
CA ASP A 77 5.50 -25.54 -12.99
C ASP A 77 6.69 -24.71 -13.50
N GLU A 78 7.33 -23.94 -12.61
CA GLU A 78 8.49 -23.14 -12.99
C GLU A 78 9.65 -24.01 -13.51
N GLU A 79 9.76 -25.26 -13.05
CA GLU A 79 10.76 -26.22 -13.54
C GLU A 79 10.47 -26.65 -14.99
N GLU A 80 9.21 -26.72 -15.41
CA GLU A 80 8.82 -27.02 -16.80
C GLU A 80 8.94 -25.78 -17.72
N ARG A 81 8.86 -24.56 -17.16
CA ARG A 81 9.09 -23.30 -17.90
C ARG A 81 10.53 -23.14 -18.36
N GLY A 82 11.48 -23.84 -17.74
CA GLY A 82 12.90 -23.80 -18.10
C GLY A 82 13.23 -24.29 -19.53
N ASN A 83 12.28 -24.93 -20.23
CA ASN A 83 12.46 -25.44 -21.59
C ASN A 83 11.64 -24.71 -22.67
N THR A 84 10.82 -23.72 -22.30
CA THR A 84 10.18 -22.86 -23.31
C THR A 84 11.07 -21.61 -23.48
N PRO A 85 11.39 -21.17 -24.72
CA PRO A 85 12.15 -19.94 -24.89
C PRO A 85 11.33 -18.81 -24.23
N SER A 86 11.83 -18.35 -23.10
CA SER A 86 11.30 -17.24 -22.34
C SER A 86 11.08 -16.08 -23.30
N SER A 87 9.86 -15.58 -23.39
CA SER A 87 9.65 -14.21 -23.80
C SER A 87 10.38 -13.37 -22.76
N THR A 88 11.56 -12.88 -23.13
CA THR A 88 12.42 -12.07 -22.29
C THR A 88 11.80 -10.67 -22.19
N GLU A 89 10.68 -10.55 -21.51
CA GLU A 89 10.35 -9.27 -20.90
C GLU A 89 11.24 -9.16 -19.66
N PRO A 90 12.05 -8.10 -19.55
CA PRO A 90 12.90 -7.91 -18.38
C PRO A 90 11.98 -7.84 -17.15
N ILE A 91 12.19 -8.75 -16.21
CA ILE A 91 11.52 -8.71 -14.89
C ILE A 91 11.81 -7.32 -14.34
N SER A 92 10.76 -6.56 -14.02
CA SER A 92 10.92 -5.24 -13.43
C SER A 92 11.89 -5.34 -12.24
N PRO A 93 12.91 -4.48 -12.15
CA PRO A 93 13.88 -4.50 -11.06
C PRO A 93 13.22 -4.50 -9.67
N LEU A 94 12.10 -3.79 -9.52
CA LEU A 94 11.31 -3.78 -8.30
C LEU A 94 10.74 -5.17 -7.98
N LEU A 95 10.18 -5.88 -8.97
CA LEU A 95 9.62 -7.21 -8.77
C LEU A 95 10.71 -8.19 -8.29
N GLY A 96 11.91 -8.12 -8.84
CA GLY A 96 13.07 -8.91 -8.40
C GLY A 96 13.53 -8.57 -6.97
N ALA A 97 13.34 -7.33 -6.52
CA ALA A 97 13.70 -6.88 -5.18
C ALA A 97 12.62 -7.17 -4.11
N MET A 98 11.37 -7.44 -4.52
CA MET A 98 10.21 -7.63 -3.63
C MET A 98 10.43 -8.59 -2.46
N PRO A 99 11.00 -9.80 -2.65
CA PRO A 99 11.21 -10.73 -1.53
C PRO A 99 12.12 -10.15 -0.45
N ARG A 100 13.17 -9.43 -0.85
CA ARG A 100 14.10 -8.79 0.09
C ARG A 100 13.45 -7.61 0.81
N LEU A 101 12.66 -6.82 0.09
CA LEU A 101 11.91 -5.68 0.64
C LEU A 101 10.88 -6.16 1.67
N LYS A 102 10.08 -7.17 1.32
CA LYS A 102 9.13 -7.82 2.24
C LYS A 102 9.82 -8.34 3.50
N LYS A 103 10.96 -9.02 3.34
CA LYS A 103 11.73 -9.53 4.47
C LYS A 103 12.23 -8.41 5.38
N LEU A 104 12.82 -7.33 4.80
CA LEU A 104 13.30 -6.18 5.56
C LEU A 104 12.18 -5.57 6.41
N VAL A 105 11.02 -5.31 5.78
CA VAL A 105 9.88 -4.67 6.44
C VAL A 105 9.34 -5.57 7.55
N ASN A 106 9.09 -6.85 7.27
CA ASN A 106 8.50 -7.78 8.24
C ASN A 106 9.43 -8.05 9.43
N ASP A 107 10.73 -8.14 9.20
CA ASP A 107 11.69 -8.44 10.27
C ASP A 107 11.89 -7.23 11.20
N LYS A 108 11.97 -6.01 10.63
CA LYS A 108 12.43 -4.83 11.38
C LYS A 108 11.34 -3.82 11.72
N TYR A 109 10.34 -3.65 10.86
CA TYR A 109 9.51 -2.45 10.90
C TYR A 109 8.03 -2.71 11.15
N GLY A 110 7.47 -3.79 10.61
CA GLY A 110 6.04 -4.03 10.75
C GLY A 110 5.53 -5.14 9.84
N VAL A 111 4.42 -4.91 9.18
CA VAL A 111 3.81 -5.85 8.22
C VAL A 111 3.84 -5.22 6.84
N PHE A 112 4.41 -5.91 5.87
CA PHE A 112 4.49 -5.50 4.48
C PHE A 112 3.19 -5.83 3.75
N TYR A 113 2.60 -4.86 3.05
CA TYR A 113 1.40 -5.06 2.24
C TYR A 113 1.65 -4.96 0.73
N GLY A 114 2.75 -4.34 0.32
CA GLY A 114 3.10 -4.24 -1.09
C GLY A 114 3.97 -3.02 -1.38
N ALA A 115 4.53 -3.01 -2.59
CA ALA A 115 5.21 -1.83 -3.14
C ALA A 115 4.92 -1.75 -4.63
N ASP A 116 4.85 -0.53 -5.14
CA ASP A 116 4.69 -0.23 -6.55
C ASP A 116 5.50 1.01 -6.94
N LEU A 117 5.92 1.06 -8.19
CA LEU A 117 6.65 2.17 -8.77
C LEU A 117 5.73 2.91 -9.75
N ASP A 118 5.50 4.18 -9.47
CA ASP A 118 4.87 5.12 -10.39
C ASP A 118 5.98 5.70 -11.28
N GLU A 119 6.10 5.18 -12.50
CA GLU A 119 7.18 5.55 -13.42
C GLU A 119 7.08 7.00 -13.90
N ASP A 120 5.85 7.53 -14.05
CA ASP A 120 5.62 8.92 -14.48
C ASP A 120 6.10 9.92 -13.43
N LEU A 121 5.91 9.61 -12.16
CA LEU A 121 6.34 10.43 -11.02
C LEU A 121 7.69 9.99 -10.45
N GLN A 122 8.28 8.94 -10.97
CA GLN A 122 9.47 8.29 -10.41
C GLN A 122 9.37 8.10 -8.89
N ARG A 123 8.20 7.66 -8.45
CA ARG A 123 7.86 7.52 -7.04
C ARG A 123 7.65 6.07 -6.66
N LEU A 124 8.50 5.57 -5.78
CA LEU A 124 8.29 4.28 -5.12
C LEU A 124 7.30 4.47 -3.97
N ARG A 125 6.19 3.74 -4.01
CA ARG A 125 5.19 3.68 -2.95
C ARG A 125 5.30 2.35 -2.21
N LEU A 126 5.50 2.41 -0.89
CA LEU A 126 5.51 1.26 0.01
C LEU A 126 4.28 1.33 0.92
N ARG A 127 3.50 0.26 0.95
CA ARG A 127 2.36 0.10 1.85
C ARG A 127 2.68 -0.91 2.94
N MET A 128 2.47 -0.52 4.19
CA MET A 128 2.80 -1.35 5.34
C MET A 128 1.99 -0.96 6.57
N ARG A 129 1.97 -1.82 7.59
CA ARG A 129 1.57 -1.45 8.95
C ARG A 129 2.82 -1.37 9.82
N VAL A 130 3.10 -0.19 10.34
CA VAL A 130 4.20 0.00 11.30
C VAL A 130 3.81 -0.67 12.62
N ARG A 131 4.76 -1.33 13.28
CA ARG A 131 4.56 -1.88 14.64
C ARG A 131 4.16 -0.76 15.59
N ASP A 132 3.37 -1.12 16.60
CA ASP A 132 2.83 -0.17 17.58
C ASP A 132 3.89 0.80 18.09
N LEU A 133 3.56 2.08 17.97
CA LEU A 133 4.43 3.18 18.30
C LEU A 133 3.57 4.37 18.72
N GLU A 134 4.09 5.24 19.57
CA GLU A 134 3.44 6.51 19.93
C GLU A 134 3.36 7.43 18.71
N ASP A 135 2.30 8.23 18.60
CA ASP A 135 2.04 9.09 17.44
C ASP A 135 3.16 10.10 17.19
N GLU A 136 3.74 10.65 18.25
CA GLU A 136 4.84 11.62 18.16
C GLU A 136 6.11 11.03 17.55
N ALA A 137 6.34 9.74 17.75
CA ALA A 137 7.51 9.03 17.21
C ALA A 137 7.30 8.51 15.76
N LEU A 138 6.06 8.53 15.24
CA LEU A 138 5.74 7.97 13.93
C LEU A 138 6.51 8.62 12.78
N PRO A 139 6.63 9.97 12.68
CA PRO A 139 7.38 10.58 11.59
C PRO A 139 8.86 10.14 11.55
N LEU A 140 9.52 10.09 12.71
CA LEU A 140 10.90 9.62 12.82
C LEU A 140 11.02 8.15 12.41
N ARG A 141 10.06 7.33 12.80
CA ARG A 141 10.01 5.92 12.42
C ARG A 141 9.85 5.75 10.92
N LEU A 142 8.98 6.52 10.28
CA LEU A 142 8.77 6.47 8.83
C LEU A 142 10.02 6.90 8.07
N GLN A 143 10.73 7.93 8.52
CA GLN A 143 12.01 8.31 7.91
C GLN A 143 13.06 7.20 8.05
N THR A 144 13.15 6.56 9.22
CA THR A 144 14.04 5.41 9.43
C THR A 144 13.73 4.27 8.46
N ILE A 145 12.45 4.01 8.22
CA ILE A 145 12.00 2.99 7.26
C ILE A 145 12.38 3.40 5.84
N GLN A 146 12.13 4.67 5.46
CA GLN A 146 12.50 5.20 4.14
C GLN A 146 13.99 5.00 3.87
N ARG A 147 14.85 5.30 4.82
CA ARG A 147 16.30 5.07 4.67
C ARG A 147 16.64 3.60 4.48
N GLY A 148 16.11 2.71 5.32
CA GLY A 148 16.38 1.29 5.18
C GLY A 148 15.86 0.69 3.87
N VAL A 149 14.75 1.21 3.34
CA VAL A 149 14.21 0.84 2.03
C VAL A 149 15.11 1.38 0.90
N HIS A 150 15.53 2.64 0.98
CA HIS A 150 16.46 3.23 0.02
C HIS A 150 17.79 2.45 -0.04
N GLU A 151 18.43 2.21 1.11
CA GLU A 151 19.68 1.44 1.20
C GLU A 151 19.56 0.03 0.59
N LEU A 152 18.40 -0.62 0.75
CA LEU A 152 18.15 -1.94 0.16
C LEU A 152 18.01 -1.90 -1.37
N LEU A 153 17.44 -0.83 -1.91
CA LEU A 153 17.05 -0.71 -3.31
C LEU A 153 18.03 0.12 -4.14
N GLU A 154 18.98 0.81 -3.51
CA GLU A 154 20.01 1.61 -4.16
C GLU A 154 20.77 0.76 -5.21
N GLY A 155 20.87 1.30 -6.42
CA GLY A 155 21.47 0.60 -7.57
C GLY A 155 20.68 -0.59 -8.12
N VAL A 156 19.48 -0.87 -7.59
CA VAL A 156 18.60 -1.95 -8.05
C VAL A 156 17.33 -1.38 -8.69
N VAL A 157 16.72 -0.38 -8.06
CA VAL A 157 15.49 0.28 -8.53
C VAL A 157 15.72 1.78 -8.56
N GLU A 158 15.44 2.41 -9.69
CA GLU A 158 15.56 3.86 -9.85
C GLU A 158 14.25 4.54 -9.46
N PHE A 159 14.32 5.47 -8.52
CA PHE A 159 13.20 6.34 -8.12
C PHE A 159 13.75 7.62 -7.49
N GLN A 160 12.98 8.70 -7.55
CA GLN A 160 13.36 10.01 -7.01
C GLN A 160 12.62 10.37 -5.72
N VAL A 161 11.48 9.75 -5.49
CA VAL A 161 10.63 10.00 -4.32
C VAL A 161 10.27 8.67 -3.67
N LEU A 162 10.39 8.59 -2.35
CA LEU A 162 9.93 7.45 -1.57
C LEU A 162 8.73 7.85 -0.71
N ARG A 163 7.61 7.20 -0.97
CA ARG A 163 6.35 7.35 -0.24
C ARG A 163 6.07 6.11 0.58
N ILE A 164 5.82 6.28 1.87
CA ILE A 164 5.33 5.20 2.75
C ILE A 164 3.91 5.53 3.18
N GLU A 165 3.02 4.56 3.03
CA GLU A 165 1.65 4.61 3.52
C GLU A 165 1.49 3.57 4.62
N THR A 166 1.01 4.00 5.79
CA THR A 166 0.77 3.11 6.93
C THR A 166 -0.60 3.35 7.53
N ASN A 167 -1.30 2.27 7.82
CA ASN A 167 -2.59 2.31 8.51
C ASN A 167 -2.35 2.09 10.00
N ARG A 168 -3.03 2.86 10.84
CA ARG A 168 -3.04 2.62 12.29
C ARG A 168 -4.34 3.14 12.92
N PRO A 169 -4.79 2.54 14.03
CA PRO A 169 -5.87 3.11 14.81
C PRO A 169 -5.49 4.52 15.27
N ASP A 170 -6.40 5.46 15.09
CA ASP A 170 -6.30 6.77 15.74
C ASP A 170 -6.85 6.70 17.19
N GLY A 171 -6.76 7.80 17.91
CA GLY A 171 -7.24 7.88 19.29
C GLY A 171 -8.77 7.71 19.46
N SER A 172 -9.53 7.75 18.36
CA SER A 172 -10.99 7.51 18.34
C SER A 172 -11.36 6.05 18.11
N GLY A 173 -10.38 5.21 17.74
CA GLY A 173 -10.57 3.82 17.35
C GLY A 173 -10.87 3.64 15.85
N GLU A 174 -10.89 4.73 15.07
CA GLU A 174 -10.92 4.68 13.63
C GLU A 174 -9.51 4.40 13.07
N VAL A 175 -9.44 3.84 11.86
CA VAL A 175 -8.16 3.58 11.22
C VAL A 175 -7.79 4.75 10.32
N GLY A 176 -6.79 5.51 10.77
CA GLY A 176 -6.20 6.60 9.98
C GLY A 176 -5.15 6.09 9.00
N VAL A 177 -5.03 6.75 7.87
CA VAL A 177 -3.95 6.52 6.89
C VAL A 177 -2.91 7.62 7.04
N TYR A 178 -1.73 7.23 7.47
CA TYR A 178 -0.58 8.12 7.62
C TYR A 178 0.35 7.96 6.43
N VAL A 179 0.84 9.06 5.91
CA VAL A 179 1.72 9.07 4.74
C VAL A 179 2.97 9.88 5.04
N ALA A 180 4.13 9.33 4.69
CA ALA A 180 5.39 10.06 4.66
C ALA A 180 5.95 10.03 3.24
N GLU A 181 6.35 11.18 2.72
CA GLU A 181 6.93 11.31 1.40
C GLU A 181 8.21 12.16 1.47
N THR A 182 9.30 11.66 0.89
CA THR A 182 10.61 12.31 0.93
C THR A 182 11.31 12.13 -0.41
N ALA A 183 11.93 13.18 -0.93
CA ALA A 183 12.84 13.08 -2.07
C ALA A 183 14.08 12.26 -1.66
N VAL A 184 14.59 11.42 -2.55
CA VAL A 184 15.76 10.58 -2.26
C VAL A 184 16.99 11.40 -1.90
N ASP A 185 17.21 12.51 -2.60
CA ASP A 185 18.31 13.42 -2.31
C ASP A 185 18.25 14.00 -0.89
N ASP A 186 17.05 14.34 -0.43
CA ASP A 186 16.83 14.85 0.92
C ASP A 186 16.97 13.74 1.97
N LEU A 187 16.49 12.54 1.66
CA LEU A 187 16.61 11.38 2.53
C LEU A 187 18.08 11.01 2.82
N VAL A 188 18.96 11.18 1.82
CA VAL A 188 20.40 10.95 1.94
C VAL A 188 21.07 12.10 2.67
N ARG A 189 20.71 13.35 2.35
CA ARG A 189 21.36 14.57 2.87
C ARG A 189 21.00 14.88 4.32
N TYR A 190 19.74 14.60 4.72
CA TYR A 190 19.21 14.95 6.05
C TYR A 190 18.81 13.70 6.83
N PRO A 191 19.76 12.97 7.42
CA PRO A 191 19.46 11.80 8.25
C PRO A 191 18.69 12.20 9.53
N ALA A 192 18.05 11.23 10.16
CA ALA A 192 17.14 11.44 11.29
C ALA A 192 17.78 12.07 12.56
N ASP A 193 19.09 12.03 12.65
CA ASP A 193 19.89 12.69 13.70
C ASP A 193 20.22 14.16 13.38
N GLU A 194 20.02 14.61 12.15
CA GLU A 194 20.11 16.01 11.78
C GLU A 194 18.92 16.80 12.31
N LYS A 195 19.17 18.05 12.75
CA LYS A 195 18.14 18.87 13.39
C LYS A 195 16.98 19.20 12.49
N ASP A 196 17.21 19.32 11.19
CA ASP A 196 16.27 19.85 10.21
C ASP A 196 15.61 18.76 9.34
N TRP A 197 15.88 17.46 9.59
CA TRP A 197 15.33 16.37 8.78
C TRP A 197 13.82 16.44 8.57
N ARG A 198 13.09 16.93 9.59
CA ARG A 198 11.63 16.99 9.59
C ARG A 198 11.07 17.95 8.54
N THR A 199 11.81 19.04 8.22
CA THR A 199 11.39 20.01 7.21
C THR A 199 11.53 19.50 5.78
N HIS A 200 12.34 18.44 5.58
CA HIS A 200 12.59 17.81 4.28
C HIS A 200 11.70 16.58 4.03
N MET A 201 10.83 16.21 4.97
CA MET A 201 9.87 15.14 4.83
C MET A 201 8.45 15.70 4.87
N ARG A 202 7.65 15.42 3.86
CA ARG A 202 6.21 15.68 3.89
C ARG A 202 5.53 14.59 4.67
N PHE A 203 4.67 14.97 5.60
CA PHE A 203 3.92 14.03 6.43
C PHE A 203 2.43 14.38 6.43
N SER A 204 1.58 13.37 6.31
CA SER A 204 0.13 13.51 6.32
C SER A 204 -0.49 12.51 7.29
N LYS A 205 -1.57 12.92 7.95
CA LYS A 205 -2.37 12.08 8.87
C LYS A 205 -3.72 11.66 8.28
N ASP A 206 -4.02 12.11 7.07
CA ASP A 206 -5.31 11.97 6.41
C ASP A 206 -5.18 11.38 4.98
N GLY A 207 -4.18 10.53 4.76
CA GLY A 207 -3.97 9.85 3.48
C GLY A 207 -3.38 10.73 2.39
N GLY A 208 -2.87 11.91 2.74
CA GLY A 208 -2.25 12.85 1.79
C GLY A 208 -3.18 13.98 1.34
N GLU A 209 -4.26 14.25 2.08
CA GLU A 209 -5.12 15.42 1.81
C GLU A 209 -4.47 16.71 2.32
N THR A 210 -3.92 16.66 3.53
CA THR A 210 -3.15 17.76 4.11
C THR A 210 -1.73 17.31 4.43
N TRP A 211 -0.79 18.24 4.34
CA TRP A 211 0.62 17.95 4.49
C TRP A 211 1.29 18.88 5.49
N GLU A 212 2.16 18.31 6.32
CA GLU A 212 3.07 19.01 7.20
C GLU A 212 4.51 18.83 6.69
N GLY A 213 5.36 19.87 6.73
CA GLY A 213 6.75 19.82 6.26
C GLY A 213 6.92 19.80 4.75
N GLY A 214 8.17 19.63 4.28
CA GLY A 214 8.47 19.52 2.85
C GLY A 214 8.44 20.87 2.13
N GLU A 215 9.29 21.82 2.55
CA GLU A 215 9.59 23.06 1.80
C GLU A 215 10.60 22.82 0.69
#